data_2ee0803c62679882d9de6d56af700ad3
#
_entry.id   2ee0803c62679882d9de6d56af700ad3
#
_cell.length_a   1.000
_cell.length_b   1.000
_cell.length_c   1.000
_cell.angle_alpha   90.00
_cell.angle_beta   90.00
_cell.angle_gamma   90.00
#
_symmetry.space_group_name_H-M   'P 1'
#
loop_
_entity.id
_entity.type
_entity.pdbx_description
1 polymer ?
#
loop_
_entity_poly.entity_id
_entity_poly.type
_entity_poly.pdbx_seq_one_letter_code
_entity_poly.pdbx_strand_id
1 'polypeptide(L)'
;LVGIVLGPAMLNIVHQDVFVHDFSEIGVIMLMFIAGMECELELLKKYAKPSVMVAILGIVLPVGFTMLIGQLFAFSWKEAFFLGLVLAATSVSISVEVLRELNVLSSKEGATILGASVVDDIVVVIILSVAVGMIGASTGGNTEVSFIVKLIEQGLFFIGIFFLVRF
;
A
#
# COMPACT_ATOMS: atom_id res chain seq x y z
N LEU A 1 -19.75 6.76 4.71
CA LEU A 1 -21.16 6.93 4.29
C LEU A 1 -21.50 8.40 4.05
N VAL A 2 -21.19 9.31 4.99
CA VAL A 2 -21.47 10.76 4.85
C VAL A 2 -20.81 11.32 3.59
N GLY A 3 -19.58 10.96 3.29
CA GLY A 3 -18.86 11.39 2.07
C GLY A 3 -19.53 10.92 0.78
N ILE A 4 -20.15 9.75 0.76
CA ILE A 4 -20.90 9.25 -0.41
C ILE A 4 -22.17 10.10 -0.61
N VAL A 5 -22.86 10.43 0.48
CA VAL A 5 -24.11 11.24 0.42
C VAL A 5 -23.80 12.66 -0.02
N LEU A 6 -22.76 13.29 0.53
CA LEU A 6 -22.40 14.69 0.21
C LEU A 6 -21.59 14.82 -1.07
N GLY A 7 -20.95 13.74 -1.52
CA GLY A 7 -20.08 13.72 -2.69
C GLY A 7 -20.84 13.74 -4.03
N PRO A 8 -20.09 13.71 -5.13
CA PRO A 8 -20.64 13.81 -6.49
C PRO A 8 -21.58 12.66 -6.87
N ALA A 9 -21.57 11.56 -6.10
CA ALA A 9 -22.41 10.40 -6.37
C ALA A 9 -23.89 10.62 -6.01
N MET A 10 -24.22 11.52 -5.06
CA MET A 10 -25.60 11.78 -4.63
C MET A 10 -25.95 13.27 -4.63
N LEU A 11 -25.55 14.02 -3.60
CA LEU A 11 -25.94 15.41 -3.42
C LEU A 11 -25.04 16.40 -4.16
N ASN A 12 -23.86 15.99 -4.57
CA ASN A 12 -22.88 16.81 -5.29
C ASN A 12 -22.58 18.16 -4.60
N ILE A 13 -22.60 18.18 -3.26
CA ILE A 13 -22.33 19.39 -2.47
C ILE A 13 -20.82 19.58 -2.33
N VAL A 14 -20.08 18.47 -2.16
CA VAL A 14 -18.62 18.47 -2.03
C VAL A 14 -18.01 17.99 -3.34
N HIS A 15 -17.26 18.86 -4.00
CA HIS A 15 -16.49 18.54 -5.19
C HIS A 15 -15.08 18.11 -4.80
N GLN A 16 -14.45 17.29 -5.66
CA GLN A 16 -13.04 16.92 -5.52
C GLN A 16 -12.16 18.09 -5.99
N ASP A 17 -12.06 19.12 -5.16
CA ASP A 17 -11.12 20.21 -5.37
C ASP A 17 -9.75 19.86 -4.81
N VAL A 18 -8.71 20.51 -5.32
CA VAL A 18 -7.32 20.34 -4.85
C VAL A 18 -7.22 20.50 -3.33
N PHE A 19 -7.96 21.45 -2.76
CA PHE A 19 -8.01 21.66 -1.31
C PHE A 19 -8.53 20.45 -0.53
N VAL A 20 -9.61 19.83 -0.98
CA VAL A 20 -10.20 18.63 -0.32
C VAL A 20 -9.22 17.45 -0.42
N HIS A 21 -8.56 17.30 -1.57
CA HIS A 21 -7.54 16.29 -1.78
C HIS A 21 -6.36 16.48 -0.82
N ASP A 22 -5.74 17.65 -0.80
CA ASP A 22 -4.58 17.95 0.05
C ASP A 22 -4.92 17.78 1.54
N PHE A 23 -6.12 18.23 1.94
CA PHE A 23 -6.56 18.08 3.33
C PHE A 23 -6.78 16.62 3.72
N SER A 24 -7.26 15.79 2.78
CA SER A 24 -7.42 14.35 3.01
C SER A 24 -6.06 13.64 3.14
N GLU A 25 -5.07 14.03 2.34
CA GLU A 25 -3.70 13.49 2.45
C GLU A 25 -3.07 13.84 3.80
N ILE A 26 -3.20 15.08 4.27
CA ILE A 26 -2.73 15.47 5.61
C ILE A 26 -3.42 14.62 6.67
N GLY A 27 -4.73 14.40 6.56
CA GLY A 27 -5.48 13.53 7.47
C GLY A 27 -4.95 12.11 7.55
N VAL A 28 -4.65 11.49 6.40
CA VAL A 28 -4.07 10.14 6.33
C VAL A 28 -2.66 10.11 6.92
N ILE A 29 -1.82 11.11 6.63
CA ILE A 29 -0.47 11.21 7.20
C ILE A 29 -0.52 11.30 8.72
N MET A 30 -1.42 12.15 9.27
CA MET A 30 -1.59 12.29 10.72
C MET A 30 -2.11 11.01 11.36
N LEU A 31 -3.06 10.33 10.73
CA LEU A 31 -3.57 9.03 11.20
C LEU A 31 -2.45 7.99 11.27
N MET A 32 -1.65 7.88 10.20
CA MET A 32 -0.52 6.95 10.16
C MET A 32 0.56 7.31 11.19
N PHE A 33 0.83 8.59 11.40
CA PHE A 33 1.76 9.05 12.43
C PHE A 33 1.30 8.64 13.83
N ILE A 34 0.03 8.87 14.17
CA ILE A 34 -0.54 8.47 15.46
C ILE A 34 -0.49 6.95 15.63
N ALA A 35 -0.90 6.19 14.61
CA ALA A 35 -0.83 4.74 14.65
C ALA A 35 0.61 4.22 14.81
N GLY A 36 1.57 4.88 14.17
CA GLY A 36 3.00 4.57 14.33
C GLY A 36 3.52 4.82 15.75
N MET A 37 3.04 5.88 16.42
CA MET A 37 3.41 6.16 17.82
C MET A 37 2.76 5.19 18.82
N GLU A 38 1.56 4.71 18.54
CA GLU A 38 0.87 3.72 19.37
C GLU A 38 1.40 2.30 19.16
N CYS A 39 2.21 2.09 18.14
CA CYS A 39 2.71 0.77 17.77
C CYS A 39 3.94 0.36 18.58
N GLU A 40 3.86 -0.78 19.26
CA GLU A 40 4.99 -1.35 20.01
C GLU A 40 5.96 -2.07 19.06
N LEU A 41 7.13 -1.48 18.83
CA LEU A 41 8.18 -2.05 17.97
C LEU A 41 8.63 -3.46 18.40
N GLU A 42 8.57 -3.76 19.70
CA GLU A 42 8.92 -5.09 20.22
C GLU A 42 7.91 -6.15 19.75
N LEU A 43 6.62 -5.81 19.75
CA LEU A 43 5.57 -6.69 19.25
C LEU A 43 5.70 -6.91 17.73
N LEU A 44 6.00 -5.86 16.96
CA LEU A 44 6.26 -5.98 15.53
C LEU A 44 7.42 -6.94 15.23
N LYS A 45 8.53 -6.81 15.95
CA LYS A 45 9.67 -7.72 15.81
C LYS A 45 9.32 -9.15 16.19
N LYS A 46 8.57 -9.32 17.29
CA LYS A 46 8.15 -10.64 17.79
C LYS A 46 7.24 -11.36 16.78
N TYR A 47 6.36 -10.63 16.10
CA TYR A 47 5.41 -11.18 15.12
C TYR A 47 5.81 -10.95 13.66
N ALA A 48 7.08 -10.60 13.39
CA ALA A 48 7.57 -10.37 12.03
C ALA A 48 7.38 -11.58 11.09
N LYS A 49 7.62 -12.81 11.59
CA LYS A 49 7.44 -14.02 10.77
C LYS A 49 5.99 -14.21 10.30
N PRO A 50 4.97 -14.22 11.18
CA PRO A 50 3.59 -14.31 10.72
C PRO A 50 3.19 -13.10 9.85
N SER A 51 3.68 -11.90 10.13
CA SER A 51 3.43 -10.71 9.30
C SER A 51 3.91 -10.87 7.87
N VAL A 52 5.14 -11.32 7.68
CA VAL A 52 5.69 -11.58 6.34
C VAL A 52 4.89 -12.66 5.60
N MET A 53 4.47 -13.72 6.32
CA MET A 53 3.69 -14.79 5.72
C MET A 53 2.32 -14.31 5.27
N VAL A 54 1.65 -13.49 6.08
CA VAL A 54 0.37 -12.86 5.75
C VAL A 54 0.52 -11.92 4.56
N ALA A 55 1.56 -11.08 4.53
CA ALA A 55 1.85 -10.17 3.41
C ALA A 55 2.07 -10.93 2.09
N ILE A 56 2.91 -11.97 2.10
CA ILE A 56 3.16 -12.78 0.90
C ILE A 56 1.87 -13.41 0.38
N LEU A 57 1.06 -14.00 1.26
CA LEU A 57 -0.22 -14.58 0.87
C LEU A 57 -1.21 -13.51 0.40
N GLY A 58 -1.21 -12.33 1.04
CA GLY A 58 -2.02 -11.17 0.67
C GLY A 58 -1.71 -10.64 -0.74
N ILE A 59 -0.48 -10.82 -1.22
CA ILE A 59 -0.10 -10.46 -2.60
C ILE A 59 -0.35 -11.62 -3.56
N VAL A 60 0.14 -12.81 -3.22
CA VAL A 60 0.12 -13.97 -4.15
C VAL A 60 -1.30 -14.43 -4.47
N LEU A 61 -2.20 -14.43 -3.47
CA LEU A 61 -3.57 -14.89 -3.69
C LEU A 61 -4.36 -13.96 -4.63
N PRO A 62 -4.46 -12.63 -4.40
CA PRO A 62 -5.17 -11.74 -5.32
C PRO A 62 -4.57 -11.75 -6.72
N VAL A 63 -3.24 -11.72 -6.84
CA VAL A 63 -2.56 -11.77 -8.14
C VAL A 63 -2.85 -13.09 -8.85
N GLY A 64 -2.70 -14.21 -8.17
CA GLY A 64 -2.96 -15.54 -8.73
C GLY A 64 -4.41 -15.74 -9.16
N PHE A 65 -5.37 -15.37 -8.31
CA PHE A 65 -6.79 -15.45 -8.65
C PHE A 65 -7.16 -14.51 -9.80
N THR A 66 -6.63 -13.29 -9.82
CA THR A 66 -6.90 -12.33 -10.90
C THR A 66 -6.33 -12.82 -12.23
N MET A 67 -5.15 -13.44 -12.22
CA MET A 67 -4.58 -14.04 -13.43
C MET A 67 -5.42 -15.22 -13.94
N LEU A 68 -5.94 -16.07 -13.06
CA LEU A 68 -6.81 -17.18 -13.43
C LEU A 68 -8.15 -16.71 -13.97
N ILE A 69 -8.81 -15.80 -13.27
CA ILE A 69 -10.11 -15.27 -13.66
C ILE A 69 -9.99 -14.36 -14.91
N GLY A 70 -8.89 -13.60 -15.01
CA GLY A 70 -8.64 -12.72 -16.16
C GLY A 70 -8.64 -13.47 -17.51
N GLN A 71 -8.18 -14.72 -17.51
CA GLN A 71 -8.25 -15.55 -18.71
C GLN A 71 -9.68 -15.86 -19.15
N LEU A 72 -10.63 -15.98 -18.22
CA LEU A 72 -12.05 -16.19 -18.54
C LEU A 72 -12.66 -14.94 -19.18
N PHE A 73 -12.12 -13.76 -18.90
CA PHE A 73 -12.56 -12.49 -19.47
C PHE A 73 -11.70 -12.03 -20.66
N ALA A 74 -10.88 -12.92 -21.22
CA ALA A 74 -9.99 -12.65 -22.35
C ALA A 74 -8.99 -11.49 -22.13
N PHE A 75 -8.61 -11.21 -20.87
CA PHE A 75 -7.51 -10.30 -20.57
C PHE A 75 -6.17 -10.93 -20.98
N SER A 76 -5.25 -10.10 -21.48
CA SER A 76 -3.89 -10.55 -21.65
C SER A 76 -3.26 -10.86 -20.27
N TRP A 77 -2.26 -11.73 -20.25
CA TRP A 77 -1.61 -12.09 -18.99
C TRP A 77 -0.99 -10.87 -18.27
N LYS A 78 -0.53 -9.86 -19.05
CA LYS A 78 0.02 -8.61 -18.50
C LYS A 78 -1.04 -7.77 -17.82
N GLU A 79 -2.20 -7.62 -18.44
CA GLU A 79 -3.33 -6.89 -17.88
C GLU A 79 -3.87 -7.56 -16.61
N ALA A 80 -4.04 -8.89 -16.66
CA ALA A 80 -4.49 -9.67 -15.51
C ALA A 80 -3.49 -9.59 -14.32
N PHE A 81 -2.18 -9.64 -14.61
CA PHE A 81 -1.15 -9.48 -13.59
C PHE A 81 -1.17 -8.09 -12.98
N PHE A 82 -1.26 -7.04 -13.81
CA PHE A 82 -1.30 -5.66 -13.34
C PHE A 82 -2.54 -5.37 -12.49
N LEU A 83 -3.69 -5.86 -12.95
CA LEU A 83 -4.94 -5.77 -12.19
C LEU A 83 -4.85 -6.51 -10.85
N GLY A 84 -4.18 -7.67 -10.84
CA GLY A 84 -3.90 -8.42 -9.62
C GLY A 84 -3.03 -7.66 -8.63
N LEU A 85 -2.02 -6.93 -9.10
CA LEU A 85 -1.19 -6.07 -8.25
C LEU A 85 -1.99 -4.89 -7.68
N VAL A 86 -2.86 -4.28 -8.47
CA VAL A 86 -3.75 -3.20 -7.99
C VAL A 86 -4.69 -3.72 -6.91
N LEU A 87 -5.22 -4.93 -7.06
CA LEU A 87 -6.10 -5.55 -6.07
C LEU A 87 -5.34 -6.05 -4.83
N ALA A 88 -4.06 -6.36 -4.95
CA ALA A 88 -3.21 -6.74 -3.82
C ALA A 88 -2.86 -5.53 -2.94
N ALA A 89 -2.80 -4.32 -3.50
CA ALA A 89 -2.52 -3.11 -2.74
C ALA A 89 -3.62 -2.85 -1.70
N THR A 90 -3.30 -3.02 -0.42
CA THR A 90 -4.26 -2.99 0.68
C THR A 90 -4.20 -1.66 1.44
N SER A 91 -5.36 -1.06 1.75
CA SER A 91 -5.40 0.14 2.58
C SER A 91 -5.26 -0.21 4.06
N VAL A 92 -4.14 0.17 4.65
CA VAL A 92 -3.86 -0.02 6.08
C VAL A 92 -4.71 0.88 6.96
N SER A 93 -5.04 2.09 6.48
CA SER A 93 -5.72 3.13 7.25
C SER A 93 -7.02 2.64 7.87
N ILE A 94 -7.83 1.92 7.10
CA ILE A 94 -9.12 1.38 7.57
C ILE A 94 -8.89 0.31 8.64
N SER A 95 -7.93 -0.59 8.42
CA SER A 95 -7.63 -1.66 9.38
C SER A 95 -7.10 -1.10 10.70
N VAL A 96 -6.23 -0.09 10.65
CA VAL A 96 -5.70 0.59 11.83
C VAL A 96 -6.81 1.27 12.63
N GLU A 97 -7.70 2.00 11.96
CA GLU A 97 -8.80 2.69 12.64
C GLU A 97 -9.73 1.70 13.34
N VAL A 98 -10.10 0.61 12.68
CA VAL A 98 -10.93 -0.44 13.29
C VAL A 98 -10.22 -1.11 14.47
N LEU A 99 -8.94 -1.45 14.34
CA LEU A 99 -8.16 -2.04 15.43
C LEU A 99 -8.03 -1.09 16.63
N ARG A 100 -7.93 0.20 16.36
CA ARG A 100 -7.86 1.24 17.37
C ARG A 100 -9.21 1.43 18.10
N GLU A 101 -10.30 1.50 17.35
CA GLU A 101 -11.66 1.56 17.93
C GLU A 101 -11.96 0.35 18.83
N LEU A 102 -11.48 -0.83 18.45
CA LEU A 102 -11.62 -2.06 19.23
C LEU A 102 -10.61 -2.16 20.39
N ASN A 103 -9.67 -1.23 20.54
CA ASN A 103 -8.57 -1.26 21.51
C ASN A 103 -7.70 -2.53 21.43
N VAL A 104 -7.52 -3.08 20.23
CA VAL A 104 -6.70 -4.30 19.99
C VAL A 104 -5.49 -4.03 19.13
N LEU A 105 -5.10 -2.78 18.92
CA LEU A 105 -3.96 -2.39 18.09
C LEU A 105 -2.64 -3.00 18.61
N SER A 106 -2.44 -2.99 19.94
CA SER A 106 -1.27 -3.58 20.61
C SER A 106 -1.41 -5.08 20.90
N SER A 107 -2.40 -5.74 20.30
CA SER A 107 -2.56 -7.20 20.39
C SER A 107 -1.63 -7.93 19.42
N LYS A 108 -1.53 -9.25 19.56
CA LYS A 108 -0.83 -10.12 18.62
C LYS A 108 -1.38 -9.97 17.18
N GLU A 109 -2.69 -9.92 17.06
CA GLU A 109 -3.40 -9.77 15.81
C GLU A 109 -3.15 -8.39 15.19
N GLY A 110 -3.27 -7.35 15.99
CA GLY A 110 -3.00 -5.97 15.57
C GLY A 110 -1.55 -5.79 15.10
N ALA A 111 -0.58 -6.27 15.88
CA ALA A 111 0.84 -6.23 15.51
C ALA A 111 1.13 -7.03 14.23
N THR A 112 0.46 -8.18 14.03
CA THR A 112 0.62 -8.99 12.82
C THR A 112 0.06 -8.28 11.59
N ILE A 113 -1.13 -7.67 11.70
CA ILE A 113 -1.77 -6.91 10.61
C ILE A 113 -0.93 -5.70 10.25
N LEU A 114 -0.50 -4.91 11.23
CA LEU A 114 0.36 -3.75 10.99
C LEU A 114 1.69 -4.14 10.33
N GLY A 115 2.34 -5.17 10.87
CA GLY A 115 3.59 -5.66 10.30
C GLY A 115 3.42 -6.21 8.88
N ALA A 116 2.32 -6.91 8.61
CA ALA A 116 2.00 -7.41 7.27
C ALA A 116 1.79 -6.25 6.27
N SER A 117 1.07 -5.23 6.69
CA SER A 117 0.80 -4.06 5.84
C SER A 117 2.07 -3.28 5.47
N VAL A 118 3.00 -3.11 6.42
CA VAL A 118 4.30 -2.47 6.11
C VAL A 118 5.10 -3.28 5.09
N VAL A 119 5.11 -4.61 5.22
CA VAL A 119 5.79 -5.49 4.26
C VAL A 119 5.09 -5.46 2.91
N ASP A 120 3.77 -5.50 2.90
CA ASP A 120 2.93 -5.46 1.70
C ASP A 120 3.20 -4.18 0.88
N ASP A 121 3.15 -3.03 1.50
CA ASP A 121 3.42 -1.73 0.87
C ASP A 121 4.79 -1.71 0.19
N ILE A 122 5.83 -2.17 0.88
CA ILE A 122 7.19 -2.21 0.32
C ILE A 122 7.25 -3.17 -0.87
N VAL A 123 6.70 -4.38 -0.73
CA VAL A 123 6.78 -5.42 -1.76
C VAL A 123 5.95 -5.05 -2.99
N VAL A 124 4.72 -4.56 -2.79
CA VAL A 124 3.84 -4.15 -3.91
C VAL A 124 4.47 -3.01 -4.69
N VAL A 125 5.04 -1.99 -4.04
CA VAL A 125 5.72 -0.88 -4.71
C VAL A 125 6.91 -1.37 -5.53
N ILE A 126 7.73 -2.28 -5.00
CA ILE A 126 8.86 -2.87 -5.73
C ILE A 126 8.37 -3.65 -6.96
N ILE A 127 7.39 -4.55 -6.79
CA ILE A 127 6.85 -5.35 -7.89
C ILE A 127 6.20 -4.46 -8.95
N LEU A 128 5.41 -3.47 -8.53
CA LEU A 128 4.75 -2.53 -9.44
C LEU A 128 5.78 -1.73 -10.24
N SER A 129 6.84 -1.26 -9.59
CA SER A 129 7.93 -0.53 -10.23
C SER A 129 8.63 -1.38 -11.30
N VAL A 130 8.90 -2.66 -10.98
CA VAL A 130 9.47 -3.62 -11.96
C VAL A 130 8.49 -3.87 -13.11
N ALA A 131 7.20 -4.08 -12.80
CA ALA A 131 6.18 -4.34 -13.80
C ALA A 131 6.00 -3.17 -14.78
N VAL A 132 5.97 -1.94 -14.27
CA VAL A 132 5.91 -0.71 -15.10
C VAL A 132 7.17 -0.56 -15.96
N GLY A 133 8.35 -0.84 -15.40
CA GLY A 133 9.61 -0.82 -16.14
C GLY A 133 9.60 -1.81 -17.30
N MET A 134 9.12 -3.04 -17.08
CA MET A 134 9.04 -4.07 -18.12
C MET A 134 8.04 -3.72 -19.25
N ILE A 135 6.93 -3.06 -18.90
CA ILE A 135 5.94 -2.64 -19.89
C ILE A 135 6.43 -1.39 -20.66
N GLY A 136 7.07 -0.44 -19.96
CA GLY A 136 7.62 0.78 -20.53
C GLY A 136 8.80 0.51 -21.48
N ALA A 137 9.63 -0.49 -21.20
CA ALA A 137 10.71 -0.93 -22.10
C ALA A 137 10.21 -1.43 -23.46
N SER A 138 8.97 -1.92 -23.51
CA SER A 138 8.31 -2.35 -24.76
C SER A 138 7.88 -1.17 -25.65
N THR A 139 7.90 0.06 -25.14
CA THR A 139 7.42 1.27 -25.84
C THR A 139 8.53 2.23 -26.27
N GLY A 140 9.81 1.80 -26.20
CA GLY A 140 10.94 2.51 -26.85
C GLY A 140 11.42 3.80 -26.20
N GLY A 141 11.24 3.98 -24.90
CA GLY A 141 11.74 5.14 -24.16
C GLY A 141 12.86 4.76 -23.17
N ASN A 142 13.72 5.72 -22.81
CA ASN A 142 14.83 5.62 -21.83
C ASN A 142 14.34 5.31 -20.39
N THR A 143 13.41 4.39 -20.24
CA THR A 143 12.70 4.08 -18.98
C THR A 143 13.56 3.29 -18.00
N GLU A 144 14.56 2.56 -18.46
CA GLU A 144 15.43 1.77 -17.56
C GLU A 144 16.28 2.66 -16.64
N VAL A 145 16.86 3.73 -17.17
CA VAL A 145 17.68 4.65 -16.38
C VAL A 145 16.80 5.42 -15.38
N SER A 146 15.60 5.83 -15.81
CA SER A 146 14.62 6.50 -14.91
C SER A 146 14.12 5.60 -13.80
N PHE A 147 13.98 4.29 -14.07
CA PHE A 147 13.56 3.30 -13.08
C PHE A 147 14.62 3.05 -12.00
N ILE A 148 15.87 2.81 -12.43
CA ILE A 148 17.00 2.60 -11.49
C ILE A 148 17.22 3.86 -10.64
N VAL A 149 17.13 5.05 -11.23
CA VAL A 149 17.27 6.32 -10.51
C VAL A 149 16.17 6.45 -9.45
N LYS A 150 14.91 6.15 -9.75
CA LYS A 150 13.82 6.18 -8.78
C LYS A 150 13.99 5.17 -7.65
N LEU A 151 14.47 3.97 -7.94
CA LEU A 151 14.75 2.96 -6.90
C LEU A 151 15.89 3.42 -5.97
N ILE A 152 16.93 4.02 -6.53
CA ILE A 152 18.06 4.58 -5.75
C ILE A 152 17.57 5.74 -4.89
N GLU A 153 16.79 6.66 -5.46
CA GLU A 153 16.22 7.82 -4.76
C GLU A 153 15.34 7.39 -3.59
N GLN A 154 14.48 6.38 -3.81
CA GLN A 154 13.63 5.80 -2.77
C GLN A 154 14.45 5.07 -1.69
N GLY A 155 15.49 4.33 -2.09
CA GLY A 155 16.41 3.69 -1.15
C GLY A 155 17.18 4.69 -0.31
N LEU A 156 17.71 5.77 -0.91
CA LEU A 156 18.39 6.86 -0.22
C LEU A 156 17.46 7.60 0.75
N PHE A 157 16.21 7.80 0.37
CA PHE A 157 15.20 8.41 1.24
C PHE A 157 14.97 7.56 2.50
N PHE A 158 14.77 6.25 2.38
CA PHE A 158 14.61 5.36 3.53
C PHE A 158 15.85 5.30 4.42
N ILE A 159 17.04 5.27 3.82
CA ILE A 159 18.30 5.31 4.55
C ILE A 159 18.43 6.66 5.30
N GLY A 160 18.11 7.77 4.64
CA GLY A 160 18.13 9.10 5.24
C GLY A 160 17.19 9.23 6.43
N ILE A 161 15.95 8.75 6.31
CA ILE A 161 14.99 8.73 7.42
C ILE A 161 15.50 7.85 8.57
N PHE A 162 16.03 6.66 8.26
CA PHE A 162 16.56 5.76 9.29
C PHE A 162 17.68 6.41 10.10
N PHE A 163 18.60 7.12 9.44
CA PHE A 163 19.64 7.88 10.12
C PHE A 163 19.08 9.05 10.94
N LEU A 164 18.10 9.77 10.40
CA LEU A 164 17.49 10.93 11.04
C LEU A 164 16.71 10.54 12.31
N VAL A 165 16.02 9.40 12.28
CA VAL A 165 15.25 8.89 13.45
C VAL A 165 16.17 8.28 14.51
N ARG A 166 17.33 7.78 14.12
CA ARG A 166 18.27 7.16 15.07
C ARG A 166 19.13 8.18 15.85
N PHE A 167 19.28 9.40 15.35
CA PHE A 167 20.02 10.50 16.00
C PHE A 167 19.07 11.49 16.66
#